data_48d00014ed9e3ed3d24ecabc1bd0674b
#
_entry.id   48d00014ed9e3ed3d24ecabc1bd0674b
#
_cell.length_a   1.000
_cell.length_b   1.000
_cell.length_c   1.000
_cell.angle_alpha   90.00
_cell.angle_beta   90.00
_cell.angle_gamma   90.00
#
_symmetry.space_group_name_H-M   'P 1'
#
loop_
_entity.id
_entity.type
_entity.pdbx_description
1 polymer ?
#
loop_
_entity_poly.entity_id
_entity_poly.type
_entity_poly.pdbx_seq_one_letter_code
_entity_poly.pdbx_strand_id
1 'polypeptide(L)'
;MYNSTQTMQESEGKQIIVNGNLLSDIKQKIQNILDREFVSYKKRTLEEKHDRFNFACPYCGDSTVEERKKRGNLFFESMYFHCFNDGCKKHRSLPMFLGDFGESLDSDGHFAVVSVIRNHQKIGSSIKEFTIASLKALDDLSIPRDSLFSFFGMDFITKESKRVYPYLYSRVLHKYTRNFAYNSRKQVLYILNYNHSKDSIIGFQIRNLNPKPGQPRYYTFTLSKIRNLMGLDISYDNLVKLDKLSTVYNLLGFDIGKEFTVFEGPIDSMFISNSIAISGVEKEPFSLDEIPTARYFFDNDEAGRRKMIEKLKAGKKVFLWEKYLKDKGLMQRKIKDLNDLVKIAFHEKKRIFTDMESYFDDDPRSIILM
;
A
#
# COMPACT_ATOMS: atom_id res chain seq x y z
N MET A 1 -7.02 -17.16 -57.39
CA MET A 1 -8.07 -17.83 -56.63
C MET A 1 -7.42 -18.84 -55.69
N TYR A 2 -7.19 -18.49 -54.46
CA TYR A 2 -6.94 -19.43 -53.38
C TYR A 2 -7.47 -18.79 -52.10
N ASN A 3 -8.63 -19.29 -51.65
CA ASN A 3 -9.17 -19.03 -50.35
C ASN A 3 -8.39 -19.87 -49.35
N SER A 4 -7.74 -19.27 -48.38
CA SER A 4 -7.27 -19.92 -47.17
C SER A 4 -8.09 -19.42 -46.00
N THR A 5 -9.07 -20.20 -45.64
CA THR A 5 -9.83 -20.11 -44.39
C THR A 5 -8.89 -20.54 -43.25
N GLN A 6 -8.36 -19.60 -42.50
CA GLN A 6 -7.72 -19.90 -41.21
C GLN A 6 -8.80 -19.93 -40.13
N THR A 7 -9.04 -21.11 -39.62
CA THR A 7 -9.76 -21.37 -38.36
C THR A 7 -8.97 -20.76 -37.23
N MET A 8 -9.50 -19.68 -36.66
CA MET A 8 -8.99 -19.14 -35.36
C MET A 8 -9.49 -20.03 -34.23
N GLN A 9 -8.57 -20.66 -33.54
CA GLN A 9 -8.82 -21.22 -32.22
C GLN A 9 -9.09 -20.06 -31.25
N GLU A 10 -10.23 -20.09 -30.59
CA GLU A 10 -10.57 -19.20 -29.48
C GLU A 10 -9.64 -19.49 -28.32
N SER A 11 -8.70 -18.60 -28.07
CA SER A 11 -7.98 -18.55 -26.80
C SER A 11 -8.75 -17.60 -25.86
N GLU A 12 -9.23 -18.13 -24.76
CA GLU A 12 -9.80 -17.40 -23.64
C GLU A 12 -8.76 -16.39 -23.10
N GLY A 13 -9.06 -15.10 -23.22
CA GLY A 13 -8.21 -14.02 -22.69
C GLY A 13 -8.37 -12.70 -23.42
N LYS A 14 -9.58 -12.26 -23.79
CA LYS A 14 -9.77 -10.90 -24.30
C LYS A 14 -9.51 -9.90 -23.18
N GLN A 15 -8.34 -9.27 -23.20
CA GLN A 15 -8.13 -7.98 -22.53
C GLN A 15 -9.20 -7.00 -23.04
N ILE A 16 -10.07 -6.53 -22.15
CA ILE A 16 -10.95 -5.40 -22.47
C ILE A 16 -10.07 -4.15 -22.37
N ILE A 17 -9.51 -3.76 -23.51
CA ILE A 17 -8.82 -2.47 -23.63
C ILE A 17 -9.92 -1.41 -23.51
N VAL A 18 -9.87 -0.64 -22.43
CA VAL A 18 -10.68 0.57 -22.30
C VAL A 18 -10.24 1.50 -23.42
N ASN A 19 -11.05 1.62 -24.47
CA ASN A 19 -10.66 2.41 -25.64
C ASN A 19 -10.74 3.91 -25.28
N GLY A 20 -9.97 4.75 -26.01
CA GLY A 20 -9.90 6.19 -25.75
C GLY A 20 -11.26 6.90 -25.83
N ASN A 21 -12.21 6.37 -26.59
CA ASN A 21 -13.56 6.92 -26.72
C ASN A 21 -14.35 6.76 -25.42
N LEU A 22 -14.28 5.59 -24.77
CA LEU A 22 -14.94 5.35 -23.48
C LEU A 22 -14.37 6.24 -22.39
N LEU A 23 -13.04 6.39 -22.30
CA LEU A 23 -12.43 7.30 -21.31
C LEU A 23 -12.81 8.75 -21.58
N SER A 24 -12.94 9.16 -22.84
CA SER A 24 -13.38 10.51 -23.21
C SER A 24 -14.83 10.77 -22.77
N ASP A 25 -15.74 9.80 -22.97
CA ASP A 25 -17.12 9.91 -22.51
C ASP A 25 -17.21 9.98 -20.98
N ILE A 26 -16.50 9.08 -20.29
CA ILE A 26 -16.42 9.11 -18.81
C ILE A 26 -15.91 10.47 -18.32
N LYS A 27 -14.86 11.00 -18.94
CA LYS A 27 -14.29 12.31 -18.62
C LYS A 27 -15.33 13.42 -18.74
N GLN A 28 -16.08 13.41 -19.86
CA GLN A 28 -17.14 14.39 -20.10
C GLN A 28 -18.25 14.29 -19.04
N LYS A 29 -18.68 13.07 -18.68
CA LYS A 29 -19.70 12.87 -17.64
C LYS A 29 -19.24 13.39 -16.28
N ILE A 30 -17.99 13.12 -15.91
CA ILE A 30 -17.43 13.66 -14.67
C ILE A 30 -17.36 15.18 -14.74
N GLN A 31 -16.93 15.76 -15.87
CA GLN A 31 -16.89 17.21 -16.05
C GLN A 31 -18.27 17.85 -15.87
N ASN A 32 -19.32 17.27 -16.45
CA ASN A 32 -20.69 17.72 -16.28
C ASN A 32 -21.12 17.74 -14.79
N ILE A 33 -20.74 16.72 -14.04
CA ILE A 33 -20.99 16.65 -12.59
C ILE A 33 -20.26 17.79 -11.89
N LEU A 34 -18.98 17.98 -12.14
CA LEU A 34 -18.17 19.01 -11.49
C LEU A 34 -18.69 20.43 -11.79
N ASP A 35 -19.11 20.67 -13.02
CA ASP A 35 -19.65 21.96 -13.45
C ASP A 35 -20.98 22.30 -12.78
N ARG A 36 -21.79 21.28 -12.46
CA ARG A 36 -23.07 21.40 -11.77
C ARG A 36 -22.90 21.51 -10.25
N GLU A 37 -22.02 20.70 -9.66
CA GLU A 37 -21.88 20.60 -8.20
C GLU A 37 -21.00 21.71 -7.60
N PHE A 38 -20.15 22.36 -8.39
CA PHE A 38 -19.24 23.38 -7.89
C PHE A 38 -19.39 24.74 -8.57
N VAL A 39 -19.42 25.80 -7.76
CA VAL A 39 -19.38 27.20 -8.25
C VAL A 39 -17.94 27.62 -8.56
N SER A 40 -16.98 27.20 -7.74
CA SER A 40 -15.56 27.55 -7.90
C SER A 40 -14.94 26.87 -9.12
N TYR A 41 -14.35 27.65 -10.01
CA TYR A 41 -13.62 27.15 -11.18
C TYR A 41 -12.49 26.17 -10.80
N LYS A 42 -11.81 26.41 -9.68
CA LYS A 42 -10.72 25.56 -9.22
C LYS A 42 -11.20 24.14 -8.84
N LYS A 43 -12.43 24.01 -8.36
CA LYS A 43 -13.05 22.72 -8.02
C LYS A 43 -13.64 22.01 -9.24
N ARG A 44 -13.96 22.74 -10.31
CA ARG A 44 -14.44 22.17 -11.58
C ARG A 44 -13.35 21.53 -12.42
N THR A 45 -12.08 21.74 -12.11
CA THR A 45 -10.99 21.18 -12.92
C THR A 45 -10.82 19.68 -12.66
N LEU A 46 -10.80 18.90 -13.75
CA LEU A 46 -10.47 17.49 -13.75
C LEU A 46 -9.05 17.32 -14.25
N GLU A 47 -8.23 16.55 -13.53
CA GLU A 47 -6.86 16.18 -13.91
C GLU A 47 -6.83 14.74 -14.39
N GLU A 48 -6.38 14.55 -15.61
CA GLU A 48 -6.11 13.22 -16.13
C GLU A 48 -4.68 12.79 -15.78
N LYS A 49 -4.57 11.65 -15.12
CA LYS A 49 -3.30 10.99 -14.78
C LYS A 49 -3.22 9.68 -15.57
N HIS A 50 -2.07 9.06 -15.58
CA HIS A 50 -1.86 7.84 -16.38
C HIS A 50 -2.80 6.69 -15.97
N ASP A 51 -3.25 6.64 -14.70
CA ASP A 51 -4.01 5.55 -14.09
C ASP A 51 -5.42 5.95 -13.61
N ARG A 52 -5.75 7.27 -13.63
CA ARG A 52 -7.00 7.76 -13.05
C ARG A 52 -7.36 9.17 -13.48
N PHE A 53 -8.61 9.53 -13.29
CA PHE A 53 -9.05 10.92 -13.17
C PHE A 53 -9.01 11.37 -11.72
N ASN A 54 -8.40 12.54 -11.46
CA ASN A 54 -8.34 13.17 -10.15
C ASN A 54 -9.08 14.51 -10.16
N PHE A 55 -10.03 14.69 -9.22
CA PHE A 55 -10.91 15.85 -9.18
C PHE A 55 -11.44 16.11 -7.76
N ALA A 56 -12.08 17.26 -7.54
CA ALA A 56 -12.73 17.56 -6.27
C ALA A 56 -13.91 16.59 -6.04
N CYS A 57 -14.02 16.03 -4.84
CA CYS A 57 -15.06 15.05 -4.53
C CYS A 57 -16.45 15.71 -4.49
N PRO A 58 -17.40 15.32 -5.36
CA PRO A 58 -18.73 15.97 -5.39
C PRO A 58 -19.62 15.59 -4.20
N TYR A 59 -19.30 14.52 -3.45
CA TYR A 59 -20.05 14.16 -2.25
C TYR A 59 -19.75 15.02 -1.03
N CYS A 60 -18.52 15.46 -0.85
CA CYS A 60 -18.11 16.22 0.33
C CYS A 60 -17.55 17.61 0.03
N GLY A 61 -17.41 17.95 -1.25
CA GLY A 61 -16.83 19.21 -1.67
C GLY A 61 -15.35 19.41 -1.36
N ASP A 62 -14.66 18.38 -0.87
CA ASP A 62 -13.29 18.45 -0.34
C ASP A 62 -13.11 19.52 0.76
N SER A 63 -11.96 20.20 0.76
CA SER A 63 -11.69 21.25 1.75
C SER A 63 -12.38 22.56 1.39
N THR A 64 -13.03 23.20 2.35
CA THR A 64 -13.55 24.55 2.21
C THR A 64 -12.46 25.61 2.30
N VAL A 65 -11.32 25.26 2.93
CA VAL A 65 -10.17 26.16 3.14
C VAL A 65 -9.17 26.10 1.98
N GLU A 66 -8.97 24.92 1.41
CA GLU A 66 -8.00 24.69 0.33
C GLU A 66 -8.72 24.26 -0.95
N GLU A 67 -9.20 25.22 -1.74
CA GLU A 67 -9.94 24.96 -2.99
C GLU A 67 -9.18 24.14 -4.05
N ARG A 68 -7.85 24.04 -3.95
CA ARG A 68 -7.02 23.27 -4.88
C ARG A 68 -6.89 21.78 -4.52
N LYS A 69 -7.37 21.37 -3.33
CA LYS A 69 -7.36 19.96 -2.94
C LYS A 69 -8.35 19.16 -3.76
N LYS A 70 -7.87 18.06 -4.34
CA LYS A 70 -8.62 17.11 -5.15
C LYS A 70 -8.41 15.72 -4.58
N ARG A 71 -9.37 15.22 -3.83
CA ARG A 71 -9.30 13.92 -3.16
C ARG A 71 -10.22 12.87 -3.77
N GLY A 72 -11.06 13.25 -4.74
CA GLY A 72 -11.80 12.32 -5.56
C GLY A 72 -10.91 11.72 -6.64
N ASN A 73 -10.95 10.41 -6.80
CA ASN A 73 -10.18 9.67 -7.80
C ASN A 73 -11.07 8.60 -8.43
N LEU A 74 -11.11 8.54 -9.75
CA LEU A 74 -11.68 7.43 -10.50
C LEU A 74 -10.54 6.65 -11.16
N PHE A 75 -10.32 5.42 -10.73
CA PHE A 75 -9.24 4.56 -11.23
C PHE A 75 -9.67 3.80 -12.48
N PHE A 76 -8.84 3.82 -13.54
CA PHE A 76 -9.17 3.19 -14.83
C PHE A 76 -9.14 1.66 -14.77
N GLU A 77 -8.23 1.10 -14.01
CA GLU A 77 -8.08 -0.35 -13.86
C GLU A 77 -9.30 -1.01 -13.20
N SER A 78 -9.89 -0.34 -12.20
CA SER A 78 -10.99 -0.90 -11.42
C SER A 78 -12.35 -0.34 -11.77
N MET A 79 -12.40 0.81 -12.42
CA MET A 79 -13.62 1.60 -12.64
C MET A 79 -14.36 1.92 -11.33
N TYR A 80 -13.59 2.20 -10.26
CA TYR A 80 -14.12 2.64 -8.98
C TYR A 80 -13.69 4.07 -8.66
N PHE A 81 -14.67 4.85 -8.20
CA PHE A 81 -14.44 6.13 -7.56
C PHE A 81 -14.10 5.93 -6.09
N HIS A 82 -13.10 6.68 -5.60
CA HIS A 82 -12.73 6.73 -4.19
C HIS A 82 -12.41 8.17 -3.77
N CYS A 83 -12.95 8.60 -2.61
CA CYS A 83 -12.59 9.86 -1.98
C CYS A 83 -11.64 9.61 -0.82
N PHE A 84 -10.44 10.19 -0.89
CA PHE A 84 -9.42 10.09 0.17
C PHE A 84 -9.55 11.17 1.26
N ASN A 85 -10.71 11.78 1.38
CA ASN A 85 -11.00 12.67 2.49
C ASN A 85 -11.50 11.87 3.69
N ASP A 86 -10.81 11.96 4.83
CA ASP A 86 -11.09 11.18 6.05
C ASP A 86 -12.54 11.31 6.53
N GLY A 87 -13.16 12.47 6.34
CA GLY A 87 -14.56 12.70 6.67
C GLY A 87 -15.58 12.15 5.66
N CYS A 88 -15.15 11.76 4.45
CA CYS A 88 -16.04 11.31 3.38
C CYS A 88 -15.95 9.81 3.11
N LYS A 89 -14.77 9.31 2.78
CA LYS A 89 -14.47 7.89 2.48
C LYS A 89 -15.44 7.23 1.48
N LYS A 90 -16.08 8.00 0.60
CA LYS A 90 -16.99 7.44 -0.41
C LYS A 90 -16.23 6.54 -1.37
N HIS A 91 -16.78 5.34 -1.55
CA HIS A 91 -16.29 4.34 -2.50
C HIS A 91 -17.48 3.87 -3.33
N ARG A 92 -17.39 3.98 -4.67
CA ARG A 92 -18.48 3.69 -5.61
C ARG A 92 -17.93 3.09 -6.89
N SER A 93 -18.61 2.09 -7.45
CA SER A 93 -18.36 1.74 -8.86
C SER A 93 -18.75 2.90 -9.78
N LEU A 94 -18.11 3.01 -10.94
CA LEU A 94 -18.40 4.12 -11.86
C LEU A 94 -19.89 4.26 -12.21
N PRO A 95 -20.63 3.17 -12.55
CA PRO A 95 -22.06 3.32 -12.82
C PRO A 95 -22.86 3.88 -11.63
N MET A 96 -22.53 3.46 -10.40
CA MET A 96 -23.17 4.00 -9.19
C MET A 96 -22.77 5.47 -8.96
N PHE A 97 -21.49 5.80 -9.16
CA PHE A 97 -21.01 7.17 -9.03
C PHE A 97 -21.72 8.12 -10.00
N LEU A 98 -21.81 7.74 -11.28
CA LEU A 98 -22.53 8.53 -12.28
C LEU A 98 -24.02 8.65 -11.94
N GLY A 99 -24.66 7.53 -11.58
CA GLY A 99 -26.08 7.50 -11.21
C GLY A 99 -26.41 8.36 -9.99
N ASP A 100 -25.55 8.42 -8.98
CA ASP A 100 -25.72 9.28 -7.79
C ASP A 100 -25.83 10.78 -8.18
N PHE A 101 -25.31 11.16 -9.35
CA PHE A 101 -25.34 12.53 -9.88
C PHE A 101 -26.19 12.67 -11.18
N GLY A 102 -27.05 11.70 -11.47
CA GLY A 102 -27.96 11.77 -12.62
C GLY A 102 -27.29 11.67 -13.99
N GLU A 103 -26.06 11.14 -14.05
CA GLU A 103 -25.35 10.83 -15.29
C GLU A 103 -25.36 9.30 -15.55
N SER A 104 -25.24 8.92 -16.83
CA SER A 104 -25.15 7.51 -17.22
C SER A 104 -24.27 7.37 -18.47
N LEU A 105 -23.71 6.19 -18.65
CA LEU A 105 -23.11 5.77 -19.91
C LEU A 105 -24.19 5.19 -20.82
N ASP A 106 -23.94 5.19 -22.13
CA ASP A 106 -24.74 4.40 -23.06
C ASP A 106 -24.64 2.89 -22.76
N SER A 107 -25.43 2.08 -23.47
CA SER A 107 -25.47 0.64 -23.24
C SER A 107 -24.12 -0.05 -23.43
N ASP A 108 -23.37 0.35 -24.45
CA ASP A 108 -22.07 -0.26 -24.75
C ASP A 108 -20.99 0.16 -23.74
N GLY A 109 -20.95 1.42 -23.38
CA GLY A 109 -20.06 1.95 -22.35
C GLY A 109 -20.39 1.35 -20.98
N HIS A 110 -21.66 1.22 -20.63
CA HIS A 110 -22.07 0.56 -19.39
C HIS A 110 -21.61 -0.90 -19.35
N PHE A 111 -21.84 -1.67 -20.42
CA PHE A 111 -21.41 -3.06 -20.52
C PHE A 111 -19.90 -3.20 -20.43
N ALA A 112 -19.13 -2.35 -21.11
CA ALA A 112 -17.68 -2.33 -21.06
C ALA A 112 -17.18 -2.07 -19.63
N VAL A 113 -17.70 -1.07 -18.95
CA VAL A 113 -17.34 -0.73 -17.57
C VAL A 113 -17.69 -1.86 -16.59
N VAL A 114 -18.89 -2.45 -16.70
CA VAL A 114 -19.28 -3.57 -15.85
C VAL A 114 -18.37 -4.79 -16.08
N SER A 115 -17.94 -5.02 -17.31
CA SER A 115 -16.98 -6.09 -17.64
C SER A 115 -15.61 -5.84 -17.00
N VAL A 116 -15.10 -4.60 -17.03
CA VAL A 116 -13.86 -4.21 -16.32
C VAL A 116 -14.01 -4.44 -14.82
N ILE A 117 -15.11 -3.98 -14.21
CA ILE A 117 -15.38 -4.18 -12.78
C ILE A 117 -15.41 -5.66 -12.41
N ARG A 118 -16.12 -6.49 -13.19
CA ARG A 118 -16.19 -7.94 -12.95
C ARG A 118 -14.84 -8.62 -13.10
N ASN A 119 -14.06 -8.24 -14.11
CA ASN A 119 -12.72 -8.78 -14.29
C ASN A 119 -11.79 -8.34 -13.17
N HIS A 120 -11.84 -7.09 -12.75
CA HIS A 120 -11.09 -6.59 -11.60
C HIS A 120 -11.48 -7.33 -10.30
N GLN A 121 -12.77 -7.60 -10.08
CA GLN A 121 -13.25 -8.38 -8.94
C GLN A 121 -12.79 -9.85 -9.01
N LYS A 122 -12.82 -10.48 -10.20
CA LYS A 122 -12.26 -11.83 -10.41
C LYS A 122 -10.76 -11.87 -10.17
N ILE A 123 -10.01 -10.89 -10.69
CA ILE A 123 -8.58 -10.74 -10.43
C ILE A 123 -8.36 -10.53 -8.93
N GLY A 124 -9.15 -9.69 -8.28
CA GLY A 124 -9.12 -9.50 -6.82
C GLY A 124 -9.42 -10.78 -6.02
N SER A 125 -10.28 -11.67 -6.52
CA SER A 125 -10.55 -12.96 -5.88
C SER A 125 -9.47 -14.01 -6.18
N SER A 126 -8.83 -13.97 -7.35
CA SER A 126 -7.71 -14.86 -7.69
C SER A 126 -6.37 -14.43 -7.06
N ILE A 127 -6.22 -13.14 -6.72
CA ILE A 127 -5.07 -12.62 -5.92
C ILE A 127 -5.16 -13.10 -4.45
N LYS A 128 -6.30 -13.66 -4.02
CA LYS A 128 -6.43 -14.28 -2.69
C LYS A 128 -5.60 -15.58 -2.55
N GLU A 129 -5.12 -16.13 -3.64
CA GLU A 129 -4.23 -17.28 -3.58
C GLU A 129 -2.76 -16.79 -3.48
N PHE A 130 -2.33 -16.62 -2.26
CA PHE A 130 -0.91 -16.60 -1.88
C PHE A 130 -0.35 -17.99 -2.23
N THR A 131 0.16 -18.15 -3.43
CA THR A 131 0.69 -19.42 -3.90
C THR A 131 2.22 -19.41 -3.82
N ILE A 132 2.81 -20.58 -3.57
CA ILE A 132 4.27 -20.78 -3.69
C ILE A 132 4.75 -20.33 -5.06
N ALA A 133 3.94 -20.51 -6.11
CA ALA A 133 4.22 -20.05 -7.46
C ALA A 133 4.36 -18.52 -7.55
N SER A 134 3.51 -17.75 -6.86
CA SER A 134 3.60 -16.28 -6.84
C SER A 134 4.85 -15.79 -6.12
N LEU A 135 5.23 -16.43 -5.02
CA LEU A 135 6.47 -16.09 -4.30
C LEU A 135 7.71 -16.41 -5.13
N LYS A 136 7.72 -17.58 -5.77
CA LYS A 136 8.80 -17.95 -6.68
C LYS A 136 8.92 -16.97 -7.85
N ALA A 137 7.80 -16.62 -8.49
CA ALA A 137 7.80 -15.64 -9.57
C ALA A 137 8.30 -14.26 -9.11
N LEU A 138 7.94 -13.84 -7.89
CA LEU A 138 8.43 -12.59 -7.31
C LEU A 138 9.95 -12.63 -7.07
N ASP A 139 10.46 -13.76 -6.61
CA ASP A 139 11.90 -13.99 -6.41
C ASP A 139 12.67 -13.99 -7.74
N ASP A 140 12.17 -14.74 -8.74
CA ASP A 140 12.76 -14.87 -10.08
C ASP A 140 12.80 -13.52 -10.84
N LEU A 141 11.81 -12.66 -10.62
CA LEU A 141 11.69 -11.35 -11.27
C LEU A 141 12.38 -10.22 -10.48
N SER A 142 12.99 -10.52 -9.35
CA SER A 142 13.71 -9.55 -8.51
C SER A 142 14.86 -8.90 -9.28
N ILE A 143 15.22 -7.68 -8.87
CA ILE A 143 16.22 -6.85 -9.55
C ILE A 143 17.53 -6.91 -8.77
N PRO A 144 18.67 -7.25 -9.39
CA PRO A 144 19.97 -7.24 -8.73
C PRO A 144 20.22 -5.91 -8.02
N ARG A 145 20.58 -5.96 -6.75
CA ARG A 145 20.76 -4.80 -5.89
C ARG A 145 21.71 -3.77 -6.49
N ASP A 146 22.84 -4.20 -7.04
CA ASP A 146 23.85 -3.28 -7.55
C ASP A 146 23.38 -2.55 -8.80
N SER A 147 22.60 -3.21 -9.68
CA SER A 147 21.94 -2.59 -10.82
C SER A 147 20.93 -1.53 -10.38
N LEU A 148 20.13 -1.85 -9.36
CA LEU A 148 19.16 -0.92 -8.80
C LEU A 148 19.85 0.29 -8.16
N PHE A 149 20.92 0.07 -7.39
CA PHE A 149 21.68 1.12 -6.72
C PHE A 149 22.28 2.09 -7.75
N SER A 150 22.90 1.55 -8.79
CA SER A 150 23.45 2.36 -9.90
C SER A 150 22.36 3.20 -10.58
N PHE A 151 21.22 2.60 -10.92
CA PHE A 151 20.14 3.28 -11.62
C PHE A 151 19.49 4.41 -10.80
N PHE A 152 19.21 4.18 -9.53
CA PHE A 152 18.55 5.16 -8.66
C PHE A 152 19.53 6.10 -7.92
N GLY A 153 20.85 5.91 -8.10
CA GLY A 153 21.89 6.67 -7.39
C GLY A 153 21.80 6.43 -5.88
N MET A 154 21.64 5.17 -5.49
CA MET A 154 21.58 4.74 -4.09
C MET A 154 22.97 4.40 -3.57
N ASP A 155 23.25 4.81 -2.34
CA ASP A 155 24.48 4.48 -1.64
C ASP A 155 24.17 3.61 -0.41
N PHE A 156 25.10 2.74 -0.03
CA PHE A 156 25.06 2.05 1.25
C PHE A 156 25.21 3.05 2.41
N ILE A 157 24.52 2.76 3.50
CA ILE A 157 24.62 3.58 4.70
C ILE A 157 25.71 3.04 5.61
N THR A 158 26.71 3.87 5.84
CA THR A 158 27.81 3.63 6.77
C THR A 158 27.78 4.64 7.91
N LYS A 159 28.66 4.46 8.90
CA LYS A 159 28.80 5.44 10.00
C LYS A 159 29.22 6.83 9.52
N GLU A 160 29.91 6.88 8.38
CA GLU A 160 30.39 8.11 7.72
C GLU A 160 29.28 8.84 6.95
N SER A 161 28.12 8.23 6.77
CA SER A 161 26.94 8.84 6.11
C SER A 161 26.32 9.93 7.00
N LYS A 162 27.01 11.09 7.08
CA LYS A 162 26.81 12.17 8.07
C LYS A 162 25.37 12.66 8.26
N ARG A 163 24.52 12.57 7.24
CA ARG A 163 23.13 13.09 7.31
C ARG A 163 22.12 12.01 7.70
N VAL A 164 22.28 10.80 7.20
CA VAL A 164 21.29 9.73 7.36
C VAL A 164 21.60 8.82 8.54
N TYR A 165 22.89 8.58 8.85
CA TYR A 165 23.25 7.72 9.98
C TYR A 165 22.75 8.26 11.33
N PRO A 166 22.88 9.56 11.68
CA PRO A 166 22.29 10.12 12.89
C PRO A 166 20.77 9.94 12.97
N TYR A 167 20.07 10.06 11.83
CA TYR A 167 18.63 9.78 11.76
C TYR A 167 18.33 8.33 12.11
N LEU A 168 19.05 7.37 11.51
CA LEU A 168 18.87 5.95 11.84
C LEU A 168 19.25 5.65 13.30
N TYR A 169 20.30 6.29 13.81
CA TYR A 169 20.74 6.14 15.19
C TYR A 169 19.68 6.64 16.18
N SER A 170 19.11 7.82 15.94
CA SER A 170 18.06 8.39 16.79
C SER A 170 16.79 7.53 16.86
N ARG A 171 16.57 6.71 15.84
CA ARG A 171 15.45 5.75 15.76
C ARG A 171 15.86 4.32 16.12
N VAL A 172 17.09 4.10 16.57
CA VAL A 172 17.65 2.78 16.90
C VAL A 172 17.69 1.83 15.69
N LEU A 173 17.68 2.37 14.48
CA LEU A 173 17.74 1.62 13.22
C LEU A 173 19.17 1.39 12.70
N HIS A 174 20.17 1.91 13.37
CA HIS A 174 21.57 1.81 12.97
C HIS A 174 22.11 0.37 12.92
N LYS A 175 21.42 -0.59 13.56
CA LYS A 175 21.73 -2.03 13.49
C LYS A 175 21.16 -2.68 12.23
N TYR A 176 20.24 -2.02 11.54
CA TYR A 176 19.52 -2.51 10.39
C TYR A 176 19.92 -1.79 9.09
N THR A 177 21.10 -1.18 9.04
CA THR A 177 21.54 -0.35 7.87
C THR A 177 21.45 -1.09 6.54
N ARG A 178 21.57 -2.43 6.53
CA ARG A 178 21.42 -3.25 5.31
C ARG A 178 20.02 -3.18 4.69
N ASN A 179 19.00 -2.86 5.49
CA ASN A 179 17.63 -2.74 5.00
C ASN A 179 17.36 -1.37 4.37
N PHE A 180 18.37 -0.51 4.32
CA PHE A 180 18.25 0.84 3.83
C PHE A 180 19.31 1.17 2.78
N ALA A 181 18.95 2.07 1.87
CA ALA A 181 19.88 2.80 1.04
C ALA A 181 19.57 4.29 1.11
N TYR A 182 20.49 5.13 0.68
CA TYR A 182 20.33 6.58 0.77
C TYR A 182 20.79 7.24 -0.54
N ASN A 183 20.02 8.23 -1.01
CA ASN A 183 20.47 9.11 -2.07
C ASN A 183 20.79 10.48 -1.46
N SER A 184 22.07 10.81 -1.39
CA SER A 184 22.56 12.05 -0.77
C SER A 184 22.14 13.31 -1.51
N ARG A 185 21.97 13.23 -2.85
CA ARG A 185 21.56 14.38 -3.68
C ARG A 185 20.07 14.68 -3.49
N LYS A 186 19.23 13.65 -3.48
CA LYS A 186 17.75 13.76 -3.31
C LYS A 186 17.34 13.84 -1.84
N GLN A 187 18.23 13.56 -0.90
CA GLN A 187 17.98 13.49 0.56
C GLN A 187 16.82 12.52 0.92
N VAL A 188 16.77 11.39 0.26
CA VAL A 188 15.75 10.38 0.47
C VAL A 188 16.35 9.08 0.97
N LEU A 189 15.64 8.45 1.89
CA LEU A 189 15.96 7.14 2.44
C LEU A 189 15.11 6.10 1.72
N TYR A 190 15.73 5.06 1.22
CA TYR A 190 15.06 3.90 0.64
C TYR A 190 14.97 2.80 1.70
N ILE A 191 13.81 2.21 1.86
CA ILE A 191 13.55 1.03 2.67
C ILE A 191 13.42 -0.12 1.69
N LEU A 192 14.40 -1.02 1.68
CA LEU A 192 14.55 -2.05 0.64
C LEU A 192 13.76 -3.30 1.01
N ASN A 193 13.00 -3.83 0.06
CA ASN A 193 12.31 -5.11 0.18
C ASN A 193 13.07 -6.15 -0.64
N TYR A 194 13.68 -7.11 0.04
CA TYR A 194 14.62 -8.06 -0.54
C TYR A 194 13.91 -9.31 -1.05
N ASN A 195 14.55 -9.96 -2.02
CA ASN A 195 14.29 -11.35 -2.39
C ASN A 195 14.77 -12.33 -1.28
N HIS A 196 14.58 -13.62 -1.50
CA HIS A 196 14.91 -14.65 -0.52
C HIS A 196 16.42 -14.69 -0.20
N SER A 197 17.30 -14.61 -1.20
CA SER A 197 18.75 -14.61 -1.04
C SER A 197 19.36 -13.30 -0.51
N LYS A 198 18.56 -12.22 -0.46
CA LYS A 198 18.95 -10.87 -0.03
C LYS A 198 20.02 -10.20 -0.90
N ASP A 199 20.12 -10.60 -2.15
CA ASP A 199 21.01 -10.02 -3.17
C ASP A 199 20.26 -9.18 -4.20
N SER A 200 18.97 -9.32 -4.27
CA SER A 200 18.09 -8.66 -5.22
C SER A 200 16.89 -8.00 -4.50
N ILE A 201 16.21 -7.09 -5.19
CA ILE A 201 15.15 -6.25 -4.64
C ILE A 201 13.85 -6.53 -5.40
N ILE A 202 12.76 -6.74 -4.67
CA ILE A 202 11.41 -6.94 -5.21
C ILE A 202 10.55 -5.69 -5.15
N GLY A 203 10.94 -4.71 -4.37
CA GLY A 203 10.24 -3.44 -4.19
C GLY A 203 10.97 -2.57 -3.17
N PHE A 204 10.59 -1.32 -3.06
CA PHE A 204 11.10 -0.45 -2.00
C PHE A 204 10.13 0.69 -1.68
N GLN A 205 10.27 1.25 -0.49
CA GLN A 205 9.65 2.51 -0.14
C GLN A 205 10.69 3.63 -0.08
N ILE A 206 10.34 4.80 -0.60
CA ILE A 206 11.10 6.03 -0.41
C ILE A 206 10.50 6.76 0.80
N ARG A 207 11.36 7.10 1.76
CA ARG A 207 11.03 8.03 2.82
C ARG A 207 11.74 9.35 2.55
N ASN A 208 10.95 10.40 2.32
CA ASN A 208 11.49 11.75 2.25
C ASN A 208 11.82 12.24 3.67
N LEU A 209 13.08 12.58 3.92
CA LEU A 209 13.54 13.03 5.23
C LEU A 209 13.14 14.50 5.50
N ASN A 210 12.99 15.29 4.44
CA ASN A 210 12.58 16.70 4.50
C ASN A 210 11.43 16.99 3.53
N PRO A 211 10.21 16.46 3.77
CA PRO A 211 9.09 16.69 2.88
C PRO A 211 8.67 18.15 2.92
N LYS A 212 8.53 18.77 1.74
CA LYS A 212 7.91 20.10 1.63
C LYS A 212 6.41 20.01 1.97
N PRO A 213 5.78 21.12 2.40
CA PRO A 213 4.33 21.14 2.59
C PRO A 213 3.58 20.59 1.37
N GLY A 214 2.64 19.67 1.60
CA GLY A 214 1.87 18.99 0.54
C GLY A 214 2.58 17.81 -0.14
N GLN A 215 3.84 17.55 0.15
CA GLN A 215 4.52 16.34 -0.36
C GLN A 215 4.29 15.15 0.58
N PRO A 216 3.95 13.97 0.03
CA PRO A 216 3.86 12.76 0.83
C PRO A 216 5.24 12.41 1.42
N ARG A 217 5.20 11.92 2.65
CA ARG A 217 6.41 11.47 3.35
C ARG A 217 6.94 10.16 2.81
N TYR A 218 6.04 9.31 2.31
CA TYR A 218 6.37 7.98 1.79
C TYR A 218 5.85 7.80 0.37
N TYR A 219 6.63 7.09 -0.45
CA TYR A 219 6.27 6.63 -1.78
C TYR A 219 6.66 5.17 -1.93
N THR A 220 5.74 4.33 -2.38
CA THR A 220 6.01 2.92 -2.62
C THR A 220 6.32 2.68 -4.10
N PHE A 221 7.35 1.90 -4.35
CA PHE A 221 7.75 1.43 -5.66
C PHE A 221 7.57 -0.07 -5.73
N THR A 222 6.62 -0.48 -6.55
CA THR A 222 6.32 -1.89 -6.84
C THR A 222 7.34 -2.46 -7.82
N LEU A 223 7.38 -3.77 -7.94
CA LEU A 223 8.29 -4.44 -8.86
C LEU A 223 8.07 -4.02 -10.31
N SER A 224 6.82 -3.95 -10.78
CA SER A 224 6.49 -3.52 -12.14
C SER A 224 6.95 -2.09 -12.41
N LYS A 225 6.70 -1.19 -11.46
CA LYS A 225 7.10 0.21 -11.57
C LYS A 225 8.62 0.38 -11.67
N ILE A 226 9.38 -0.40 -10.88
CA ILE A 226 10.83 -0.35 -10.91
C ILE A 226 11.34 -0.89 -12.26
N ARG A 227 10.86 -2.06 -12.70
CA ARG A 227 11.25 -2.68 -13.97
C ARG A 227 10.94 -1.77 -15.16
N ASN A 228 9.77 -1.15 -15.18
CA ASN A 228 9.39 -0.18 -16.22
C ASN A 228 10.34 1.01 -16.27
N LEU A 229 10.66 1.62 -15.12
CA LEU A 229 11.61 2.74 -15.07
C LEU A 229 13.01 2.36 -15.54
N MET A 230 13.44 1.13 -15.29
CA MET A 230 14.75 0.62 -15.71
C MET A 230 14.77 0.11 -17.15
N GLY A 231 13.65 0.13 -17.88
CA GLY A 231 13.55 -0.39 -19.26
C GLY A 231 13.71 -1.91 -19.33
N LEU A 232 13.47 -2.63 -18.23
CA LEU A 232 13.51 -4.08 -18.19
C LEU A 232 12.22 -4.65 -18.76
N ASP A 233 12.33 -5.72 -19.54
CA ASP A 233 11.20 -6.35 -20.21
C ASP A 233 10.11 -6.78 -19.21
N ILE A 234 8.86 -6.46 -19.55
CA ILE A 234 7.70 -6.69 -18.74
C ILE A 234 6.68 -7.44 -19.56
N SER A 235 6.51 -8.72 -19.29
CA SER A 235 5.26 -9.38 -19.59
C SER A 235 4.20 -8.84 -18.63
N TYR A 236 3.46 -7.83 -19.07
CA TYR A 236 2.63 -6.93 -18.27
C TYR A 236 1.63 -7.66 -17.36
N ASP A 237 1.03 -8.75 -17.86
CA ASP A 237 -0.05 -9.45 -17.17
C ASP A 237 0.35 -10.17 -15.88
N ASN A 238 1.60 -10.62 -15.77
CA ASN A 238 2.07 -11.33 -14.59
C ASN A 238 2.63 -10.39 -13.52
N LEU A 239 3.25 -9.26 -13.91
CA LEU A 239 3.88 -8.33 -12.97
C LEU A 239 2.89 -7.52 -12.15
N VAL A 240 1.81 -7.02 -12.76
CA VAL A 240 0.79 -6.25 -12.03
C VAL A 240 0.13 -7.08 -10.94
N LYS A 241 -0.04 -8.39 -11.16
CA LYS A 241 -0.56 -9.32 -10.14
C LYS A 241 0.39 -9.45 -8.95
N LEU A 242 1.70 -9.36 -9.18
CA LEU A 242 2.73 -9.44 -8.15
C LEU A 242 2.98 -8.13 -7.42
N ASP A 243 2.52 -7.00 -7.95
CA ASP A 243 2.80 -5.68 -7.39
C ASP A 243 2.32 -5.53 -5.94
N LYS A 244 1.13 -6.03 -5.63
CA LYS A 244 0.63 -6.00 -4.24
C LYS A 244 1.52 -6.80 -3.30
N LEU A 245 2.00 -7.96 -3.75
CA LEU A 245 2.94 -8.79 -2.98
C LEU A 245 4.29 -8.08 -2.82
N SER A 246 4.78 -7.44 -3.88
CA SER A 246 6.06 -6.71 -3.86
C SER A 246 6.08 -5.54 -2.86
N THR A 247 4.91 -5.04 -2.46
CA THR A 247 4.79 -3.97 -1.45
C THR A 247 4.79 -4.49 -0.01
N VAL A 248 4.60 -5.78 0.21
CA VAL A 248 4.68 -6.37 1.55
C VAL A 248 6.15 -6.50 1.93
N TYR A 249 6.56 -5.71 2.91
CA TYR A 249 7.94 -5.73 3.38
C TYR A 249 8.30 -7.07 4.03
N ASN A 250 9.50 -7.58 3.71
CA ASN A 250 10.05 -8.85 4.18
C ASN A 250 9.24 -10.09 3.78
N LEU A 251 8.43 -10.00 2.72
CA LEU A 251 7.55 -11.10 2.28
C LEU A 251 8.32 -12.39 1.93
N LEU A 252 9.50 -12.28 1.34
CA LEU A 252 10.33 -13.44 0.97
C LEU A 252 11.33 -13.83 2.06
N GLY A 253 11.35 -13.10 3.21
CA GLY A 253 12.28 -13.34 4.30
C GLY A 253 11.67 -13.90 5.59
N PHE A 254 10.33 -14.01 5.67
CA PHE A 254 9.66 -14.56 6.85
C PHE A 254 9.31 -16.04 6.68
N ASP A 255 9.11 -16.73 7.80
CA ASP A 255 8.71 -18.13 7.85
C ASP A 255 7.21 -18.21 8.17
N ILE A 256 6.39 -18.50 7.14
CA ILE A 256 4.93 -18.63 7.26
C ILE A 256 4.51 -19.84 8.12
N GLY A 257 5.36 -20.84 8.23
CA GLY A 257 5.11 -22.05 9.05
C GLY A 257 5.23 -21.81 10.55
N LYS A 258 5.77 -20.65 10.95
CA LYS A 258 5.89 -20.21 12.34
C LYS A 258 4.99 -19.02 12.61
N GLU A 259 4.70 -18.78 13.88
CA GLU A 259 4.01 -17.56 14.28
C GLU A 259 4.78 -16.33 13.78
N PHE A 260 4.11 -15.41 13.11
CA PHE A 260 4.69 -14.19 12.58
C PHE A 260 3.84 -12.97 12.88
N THR A 261 4.50 -11.82 12.96
CA THR A 261 3.83 -10.57 13.30
C THR A 261 3.63 -9.69 12.08
N VAL A 262 2.42 -9.20 11.89
CA VAL A 262 2.01 -8.28 10.84
C VAL A 262 2.01 -6.85 11.36
N PHE A 263 2.76 -5.97 10.73
CA PHE A 263 2.86 -4.54 11.03
C PHE A 263 2.23 -3.67 9.94
N GLU A 264 1.90 -2.42 10.28
CA GLU A 264 1.50 -1.42 9.29
C GLU A 264 2.69 -0.87 8.50
N GLY A 265 3.83 -0.67 9.15
CA GLY A 265 5.01 -0.07 8.57
C GLY A 265 6.27 -0.92 8.67
N PRO A 266 7.17 -0.86 7.67
CA PRO A 266 8.38 -1.70 7.64
C PRO A 266 9.37 -1.37 8.76
N ILE A 267 9.39 -0.15 9.28
CA ILE A 267 10.31 0.25 10.35
C ILE A 267 10.03 -0.56 11.62
N ASP A 268 8.77 -0.68 12.00
CA ASP A 268 8.38 -1.39 13.22
C ASP A 268 8.63 -2.89 13.09
N SER A 269 8.37 -3.45 11.91
CA SER A 269 8.63 -4.87 11.65
C SER A 269 10.09 -5.27 11.79
N MET A 270 11.05 -4.35 11.60
CA MET A 270 12.47 -4.65 11.73
C MET A 270 12.90 -5.03 13.17
N PHE A 271 12.10 -4.68 14.17
CA PHE A 271 12.41 -4.94 15.58
C PHE A 271 11.93 -6.31 16.07
N ILE A 272 11.08 -6.96 15.32
CA ILE A 272 10.53 -8.29 15.65
C ILE A 272 11.03 -9.31 14.63
N SER A 273 11.58 -10.40 15.10
CA SER A 273 11.93 -11.52 14.23
C SER A 273 10.65 -12.16 13.67
N ASN A 274 10.74 -12.75 12.48
CA ASN A 274 9.61 -13.36 11.79
C ASN A 274 8.41 -12.41 11.68
N SER A 275 8.57 -11.34 10.96
CA SER A 275 7.58 -10.32 10.78
C SER A 275 7.51 -9.82 9.35
N ILE A 276 6.34 -9.29 8.97
CA ILE A 276 6.08 -8.60 7.70
C ILE A 276 5.44 -7.24 7.97
N ALA A 277 5.46 -6.34 6.96
CA ALA A 277 4.68 -5.12 7.03
C ALA A 277 3.88 -4.89 5.75
N ILE A 278 2.61 -4.45 5.91
CA ILE A 278 1.67 -4.27 4.78
C ILE A 278 1.90 -2.95 4.03
N SER A 279 2.73 -2.05 4.56
CA SER A 279 3.24 -0.85 3.86
C SER A 279 2.18 0.07 3.24
N GLY A 280 1.10 0.34 3.95
CA GLY A 280 0.07 1.29 3.51
C GLY A 280 -0.86 0.76 2.42
N VAL A 281 -0.98 -0.54 2.25
CA VAL A 281 -1.98 -1.18 1.39
C VAL A 281 -3.32 -1.13 2.11
N GLU A 282 -4.32 -0.44 1.54
CA GLU A 282 -5.67 -0.35 2.12
C GLU A 282 -6.37 -1.71 2.25
N LYS A 283 -5.96 -2.67 1.44
CA LYS A 283 -6.43 -4.07 1.49
C LYS A 283 -5.23 -4.99 1.57
N GLU A 284 -5.29 -5.91 2.48
CA GLU A 284 -4.32 -6.99 2.58
C GLU A 284 -4.13 -7.66 1.21
N PRO A 285 -2.90 -7.84 0.74
CA PRO A 285 -2.63 -8.38 -0.60
C PRO A 285 -3.04 -9.85 -0.75
N PHE A 286 -3.26 -10.53 0.38
CA PHE A 286 -3.78 -11.88 0.51
C PHE A 286 -4.51 -11.98 1.86
N SER A 287 -5.35 -12.99 2.02
CA SER A 287 -6.12 -13.18 3.26
C SER A 287 -5.21 -13.61 4.42
N LEU A 288 -4.53 -12.66 5.04
CA LEU A 288 -3.74 -12.90 6.26
C LEU A 288 -4.59 -13.53 7.37
N ASP A 289 -5.89 -13.20 7.39
CA ASP A 289 -6.84 -13.75 8.36
C ASP A 289 -7.09 -15.26 8.19
N GLU A 290 -6.78 -15.83 7.02
CA GLU A 290 -6.86 -17.27 6.80
C GLU A 290 -5.62 -18.02 7.28
N ILE A 291 -4.55 -17.29 7.68
CA ILE A 291 -3.30 -17.87 8.17
C ILE A 291 -3.35 -17.93 9.71
N PRO A 292 -3.44 -19.14 10.31
CA PRO A 292 -3.58 -19.27 11.76
C PRO A 292 -2.37 -18.76 12.56
N THR A 293 -1.18 -18.73 11.94
CA THR A 293 0.07 -18.28 12.55
C THR A 293 0.26 -16.76 12.50
N ALA A 294 -0.65 -16.02 11.86
CA ALA A 294 -0.60 -14.56 11.77
C ALA A 294 -1.09 -13.91 13.06
N ARG A 295 -0.33 -12.96 13.57
CA ARG A 295 -0.73 -12.06 14.66
C ARG A 295 -0.47 -10.61 14.26
N TYR A 296 -1.17 -9.67 14.86
CA TYR A 296 -1.19 -8.29 14.40
C TYR A 296 -0.64 -7.33 15.46
N PHE A 297 0.19 -6.41 14.99
CA PHE A 297 0.73 -5.32 15.82
C PHE A 297 0.47 -3.99 15.10
N PHE A 298 -0.64 -3.34 15.45
CA PHE A 298 -1.05 -2.06 14.87
C PHE A 298 -0.42 -0.87 15.60
N ASP A 299 -0.40 0.30 14.97
CA ASP A 299 0.01 1.55 15.62
C ASP A 299 -0.94 1.91 16.79
N ASN A 300 -0.41 2.56 17.81
CA ASN A 300 -1.19 3.04 18.96
C ASN A 300 -1.81 4.42 18.67
N ASP A 301 -2.53 4.51 17.55
CA ASP A 301 -3.35 5.66 17.20
C ASP A 301 -4.80 5.23 16.95
N GLU A 302 -5.68 6.19 16.65
CA GLU A 302 -7.11 5.90 16.47
C GLU A 302 -7.36 4.90 15.32
N ALA A 303 -6.59 4.99 14.22
CA ALA A 303 -6.74 4.09 13.08
C ALA A 303 -6.29 2.67 13.42
N GLY A 304 -5.12 2.53 14.07
CA GLY A 304 -4.60 1.25 14.53
C GLY A 304 -5.51 0.60 15.59
N ARG A 305 -6.06 1.39 16.52
CA ARG A 305 -7.03 0.89 17.51
C ARG A 305 -8.30 0.34 16.85
N ARG A 306 -8.83 1.00 15.84
CA ARG A 306 -10.00 0.49 15.07
C ARG A 306 -9.71 -0.85 14.41
N LYS A 307 -8.56 -0.98 13.73
CA LYS A 307 -8.13 -2.24 13.11
C LYS A 307 -7.91 -3.35 14.13
N MET A 308 -7.29 -3.03 15.26
CA MET A 308 -7.07 -3.96 16.36
C MET A 308 -8.41 -4.52 16.89
N ILE A 309 -9.41 -3.65 17.13
CA ILE A 309 -10.74 -4.07 17.58
C ILE A 309 -11.43 -4.93 16.50
N GLU A 310 -11.31 -4.58 15.22
CA GLU A 310 -11.87 -5.36 14.11
C GLU A 310 -11.27 -6.76 14.07
N LYS A 311 -9.94 -6.88 14.14
CA LYS A 311 -9.24 -8.17 14.13
C LYS A 311 -9.55 -9.00 15.39
N LEU A 312 -9.62 -8.36 16.56
CA LEU A 312 -9.97 -9.04 17.79
C LEU A 312 -11.41 -9.60 17.77
N LYS A 313 -12.37 -8.83 17.24
CA LYS A 313 -13.74 -9.31 17.01
C LYS A 313 -13.81 -10.52 16.07
N ALA A 314 -12.86 -10.61 15.14
CA ALA A 314 -12.71 -11.75 14.24
C ALA A 314 -11.92 -12.91 14.87
N GLY A 315 -11.59 -12.88 16.16
CA GLY A 315 -10.83 -13.91 16.86
C GLY A 315 -9.38 -14.00 16.43
N LYS A 316 -8.78 -12.87 16.01
CA LYS A 316 -7.38 -12.80 15.59
C LYS A 316 -6.48 -12.30 16.71
N LYS A 317 -5.30 -12.87 16.82
CA LYS A 317 -4.32 -12.53 17.82
C LYS A 317 -3.76 -11.12 17.57
N VAL A 318 -3.98 -10.19 18.50
CA VAL A 318 -3.57 -8.78 18.38
C VAL A 318 -2.81 -8.31 19.60
N PHE A 319 -1.90 -7.35 19.43
CA PHE A 319 -1.18 -6.76 20.55
C PHE A 319 -2.05 -5.72 21.28
N LEU A 320 -2.18 -5.87 22.59
CA LEU A 320 -3.02 -5.02 23.45
C LEU A 320 -2.21 -3.88 24.05
N TRP A 321 -2.16 -2.74 23.35
CA TRP A 321 -1.38 -1.56 23.76
C TRP A 321 -1.72 -1.06 25.16
N GLU A 322 -2.99 -0.90 25.48
CA GLU A 322 -3.41 -0.30 26.74
C GLU A 322 -3.01 -1.15 27.94
N LYS A 323 -3.25 -2.47 27.87
CA LYS A 323 -2.81 -3.42 28.88
C LYS A 323 -1.29 -3.34 29.05
N TYR A 324 -0.52 -3.38 27.93
CA TYR A 324 0.93 -3.30 27.97
C TYR A 324 1.44 -2.00 28.61
N LEU A 325 0.93 -0.85 28.17
CA LEU A 325 1.37 0.45 28.68
C LEU A 325 1.04 0.63 30.16
N LYS A 326 -0.12 0.14 30.60
CA LYS A 326 -0.53 0.17 32.01
C LYS A 326 0.41 -0.66 32.88
N ASP A 327 0.64 -1.90 32.51
CA ASP A 327 1.49 -2.83 33.27
C ASP A 327 2.96 -2.39 33.32
N LYS A 328 3.43 -1.68 32.27
CA LYS A 328 4.79 -1.12 32.21
C LYS A 328 4.91 0.28 32.82
N GLY A 329 3.82 0.88 33.30
CA GLY A 329 3.82 2.24 33.85
C GLY A 329 4.15 3.31 32.79
N LEU A 330 3.73 3.08 31.54
CA LEU A 330 4.05 3.93 30.39
C LEU A 330 2.85 4.76 29.88
N MET A 331 1.69 4.71 30.56
CA MET A 331 0.45 5.39 30.12
C MET A 331 0.62 6.90 29.93
N GLN A 332 1.51 7.54 30.68
CA GLN A 332 1.78 8.98 30.58
C GLN A 332 2.72 9.35 29.42
N ARG A 333 3.25 8.34 28.73
CA ARG A 333 4.19 8.55 27.59
C ARG A 333 3.43 8.62 26.27
N LYS A 334 3.82 9.52 25.41
CA LYS A 334 3.32 9.57 24.03
C LYS A 334 4.03 8.52 23.19
N ILE A 335 3.47 7.31 23.16
CA ILE A 335 4.00 6.17 22.39
C ILE A 335 3.01 5.87 21.28
N LYS A 336 3.44 6.03 20.03
CA LYS A 336 2.60 5.83 18.87
C LYS A 336 2.79 4.45 18.22
N ASP A 337 4.03 3.97 18.20
CA ASP A 337 4.43 2.78 17.46
C ASP A 337 5.50 1.99 18.22
N LEU A 338 5.87 0.82 17.71
CA LEU A 338 6.91 -0.01 18.31
C LEU A 338 8.27 0.70 18.30
N ASN A 339 8.58 1.50 17.27
CA ASN A 339 9.83 2.25 17.23
C ASN A 339 9.94 3.26 18.40
N ASP A 340 8.83 3.88 18.82
CA ASP A 340 8.84 4.75 19.99
C ASP A 340 9.18 3.98 21.27
N LEU A 341 8.65 2.76 21.46
CA LEU A 341 9.03 1.88 22.58
C LEU A 341 10.52 1.54 22.53
N VAL A 342 11.03 1.17 21.35
CA VAL A 342 12.45 0.83 21.15
C VAL A 342 13.35 2.01 21.53
N LYS A 343 12.97 3.23 21.14
CA LYS A 343 13.70 4.45 21.50
C LYS A 343 13.75 4.65 23.02
N ILE A 344 12.62 4.50 23.70
CA ILE A 344 12.54 4.59 25.18
C ILE A 344 13.44 3.54 25.81
N ALA A 345 13.33 2.26 25.38
CA ALA A 345 14.15 1.18 25.89
C ALA A 345 15.66 1.46 25.73
N PHE A 346 16.05 1.97 24.57
CA PHE A 346 17.45 2.27 24.25
C PHE A 346 18.00 3.42 25.08
N HIS A 347 17.26 4.54 25.18
CA HIS A 347 17.72 5.73 25.89
C HIS A 347 17.69 5.57 27.42
N GLU A 348 16.68 4.88 27.94
CA GLU A 348 16.52 4.66 29.37
C GLU A 348 17.17 3.36 29.87
N LYS A 349 17.83 2.59 28.98
CA LYS A 349 18.46 1.30 29.25
C LYS A 349 17.52 0.29 29.92
N LYS A 350 16.23 0.36 29.58
CA LYS A 350 15.18 -0.49 30.12
C LYS A 350 14.98 -1.74 29.27
N ARG A 351 14.77 -2.89 29.88
CA ARG A 351 14.37 -4.14 29.21
C ARG A 351 12.85 -4.15 29.03
N ILE A 352 12.35 -3.41 28.04
CA ILE A 352 10.90 -3.28 27.81
C ILE A 352 10.33 -4.50 27.06
N PHE A 353 11.17 -5.26 26.34
CA PHE A 353 10.72 -6.27 25.37
C PHE A 353 10.67 -7.72 25.89
N THR A 354 11.03 -8.00 27.15
CA THR A 354 11.24 -9.38 27.61
C THR A 354 9.98 -10.24 27.70
N ASP A 355 8.80 -9.63 27.61
CA ASP A 355 7.51 -10.30 27.82
C ASP A 355 6.37 -9.77 26.92
N MET A 356 6.71 -9.16 25.79
CA MET A 356 5.69 -8.64 24.84
C MET A 356 4.73 -9.72 24.35
N GLU A 357 5.17 -10.96 24.30
CA GLU A 357 4.37 -12.12 23.90
C GLU A 357 3.10 -12.29 24.75
N SER A 358 3.16 -11.98 26.04
CA SER A 358 2.02 -12.09 26.96
C SER A 358 0.92 -11.04 26.76
N TYR A 359 1.18 -10.07 25.87
CA TYR A 359 0.23 -9.00 25.55
C TYR A 359 -0.44 -9.18 24.18
N PHE A 360 -0.17 -10.29 23.49
CA PHE A 360 -0.97 -10.69 22.35
C PHE A 360 -2.17 -11.50 22.85
N ASP A 361 -3.36 -11.15 22.36
CA ASP A 361 -4.61 -11.77 22.78
C ASP A 361 -5.55 -11.95 21.56
N ASP A 362 -6.38 -12.98 21.58
CA ASP A 362 -7.39 -13.28 20.57
C ASP A 362 -8.82 -13.33 21.16
N ASP A 363 -8.98 -13.08 22.46
CA ASP A 363 -10.28 -13.06 23.12
C ASP A 363 -11.02 -11.73 22.84
N PRO A 364 -12.17 -11.76 22.13
CA PRO A 364 -12.97 -10.56 21.87
C PRO A 364 -13.41 -9.80 23.13
N ARG A 365 -13.48 -10.48 24.29
CA ARG A 365 -13.84 -9.84 25.57
C ARG A 365 -12.78 -8.88 26.08
N SER A 366 -11.54 -9.01 25.60
CA SER A 366 -10.45 -8.07 25.94
C SER A 366 -10.72 -6.65 25.47
N ILE A 367 -11.67 -6.43 24.54
CA ILE A 367 -12.14 -5.10 24.15
C ILE A 367 -12.73 -4.31 25.34
N ILE A 368 -13.31 -5.01 26.32
CA ILE A 368 -13.90 -4.38 27.51
C ILE A 368 -12.81 -3.82 28.44
N LEU A 369 -11.59 -4.32 28.32
CA LEU A 369 -10.44 -3.94 29.16
C LEU A 369 -9.64 -2.78 28.55
N MET A 370 -10.09 -2.23 27.45
CA MET A 370 -9.50 -1.12 26.69
C MET A 370 -10.31 0.14 26.89
#